data_88e49924f03d7afce6dd2ebfae6af010
#
_entry.id   88e49924f03d7afce6dd2ebfae6af010
#
_cell.length_a   1.000
_cell.length_b   1.000
_cell.length_c   1.000
_cell.angle_alpha   90.00
_cell.angle_beta   90.00
_cell.angle_gamma   90.00
#
_symmetry.space_group_name_H-M   'P 1'
#
loop_
_entity.id
_entity.type
_entity.pdbx_description
1 polymer ?
#
loop_
_entity_poly.entity_id
_entity_poly.type
_entity_poly.pdbx_seq_one_letter_code
_entity_poly.pdbx_strand_id
1 'polypeptide(L)'
;MDKTHVTINVAGQELRLSADDSEAYIRKIAGYVNDKVDEVQRSYPNLSTANCLIMAALNLSDELHKLREDYDALDSRISELREMPRQQSLVKRPFESKATVGVKQ
;
A
#
# COMPACT_ATOMS: atom_id res chain seq x y z
N MET A 1 4.34 -14.92 24.46
CA MET A 1 4.92 -15.01 23.13
C MET A 1 6.17 -14.17 23.04
N ASP A 2 7.17 -14.74 22.48
CA ASP A 2 8.42 -14.02 22.32
C ASP A 2 8.33 -13.13 21.08
N LYS A 3 8.88 -11.93 21.24
CA LYS A 3 8.95 -11.03 20.12
C LYS A 3 10.17 -11.33 19.29
N THR A 4 10.07 -11.03 18.01
CA THR A 4 11.20 -11.15 17.12
C THR A 4 12.08 -9.92 17.30
N HIS A 5 13.37 -10.15 17.51
CA HIS A 5 14.34 -9.06 17.60
C HIS A 5 15.14 -9.04 16.31
N VAL A 6 15.16 -7.90 15.65
CA VAL A 6 15.84 -7.82 14.36
C VAL A 6 16.51 -6.46 14.25
N THR A 7 17.68 -6.46 13.61
CA THR A 7 18.39 -5.23 13.30
C THR A 7 18.27 -4.98 11.80
N ILE A 8 17.80 -3.80 11.44
CA ILE A 8 17.62 -3.43 10.05
C ILE A 8 18.36 -2.13 9.77
N ASN A 9 18.61 -1.89 8.50
CA ASN A 9 19.22 -0.64 8.05
C ASN A 9 18.24 0.07 7.13
N VAL A 10 17.82 1.27 7.53
CA VAL A 10 16.89 2.07 6.76
C VAL A 10 17.49 3.45 6.57
N ALA A 11 17.63 3.85 5.33
CA ALA A 11 18.18 5.16 4.95
C ALA A 11 19.54 5.39 5.59
N GLY A 12 20.36 4.34 5.69
CA GLY A 12 21.68 4.43 6.28
C GLY A 12 21.71 4.38 7.79
N GLN A 13 20.55 4.24 8.44
CA GLN A 13 20.45 4.19 9.89
C GLN A 13 20.21 2.76 10.34
N GLU A 14 20.95 2.31 11.31
CA GLU A 14 20.76 0.99 11.89
C GLU A 14 19.74 1.07 13.00
N LEU A 15 18.72 0.22 12.94
CA LEU A 15 17.67 0.19 13.94
C LEU A 15 17.51 -1.21 14.47
N ARG A 16 17.31 -1.30 15.78
CA ARG A 16 16.99 -2.54 16.45
C ARG A 16 15.52 -2.52 16.81
N LEU A 17 14.80 -3.53 16.37
CA LEU A 17 13.36 -3.58 16.55
C LEU A 17 12.95 -4.85 17.27
N SER A 18 11.87 -4.74 18.03
CA SER A 18 11.14 -5.88 18.57
C SER A 18 9.76 -5.85 17.98
N ALA A 19 9.31 -6.94 17.41
CA ALA A 19 8.00 -6.98 16.78
C ALA A 19 7.42 -8.37 16.87
N ASP A 20 6.12 -8.45 16.65
CA ASP A 20 5.41 -9.72 16.68
C ASP A 20 5.50 -10.43 15.33
N ASP A 21 5.92 -9.73 14.29
CA ASP A 21 6.02 -10.29 12.95
C ASP A 21 7.32 -11.06 12.77
N SER A 22 7.38 -11.87 11.72
CA SER A 22 8.59 -12.62 11.43
C SER A 22 9.71 -11.68 10.97
N GLU A 23 10.94 -12.15 11.13
CA GLU A 23 12.10 -11.39 10.68
C GLU A 23 12.04 -11.16 9.17
N ALA A 24 11.63 -12.17 8.41
CA ALA A 24 11.54 -12.04 6.96
C ALA A 24 10.57 -10.92 6.58
N TYR A 25 9.45 -10.84 7.27
CA TYR A 25 8.48 -9.80 6.98
C TYR A 25 9.03 -8.42 7.32
N ILE A 26 9.68 -8.30 8.47
CA ILE A 26 10.26 -7.02 8.90
C ILE A 26 11.30 -6.55 7.89
N ARG A 27 12.14 -7.46 7.42
CA ARG A 27 13.14 -7.10 6.43
C ARG A 27 12.52 -6.72 5.10
N LYS A 28 11.40 -7.35 4.75
CA LYS A 28 10.69 -7.03 3.52
C LYS A 28 10.16 -5.60 3.56
N ILE A 29 9.52 -5.21 4.66
CA ILE A 29 8.97 -3.84 4.74
C ILE A 29 10.08 -2.81 4.84
N ALA A 30 11.18 -3.15 5.51
CA ALA A 30 12.33 -2.25 5.57
C ALA A 30 12.91 -2.03 4.17
N GLY A 31 12.97 -3.08 3.37
CA GLY A 31 13.44 -2.97 2.00
C GLY A 31 12.55 -2.08 1.16
N TYR A 32 11.25 -2.19 1.37
CA TYR A 32 10.30 -1.35 0.65
C TYR A 32 10.51 0.12 0.97
N VAL A 33 10.73 0.44 2.26
CA VAL A 33 11.01 1.81 2.66
C VAL A 33 12.30 2.30 2.02
N ASN A 34 13.34 1.45 2.03
CA ASN A 34 14.62 1.83 1.41
C ASN A 34 14.46 2.13 -0.07
N ASP A 35 13.65 1.34 -0.78
CA ASP A 35 13.40 1.59 -2.19
C ASP A 35 12.74 2.95 -2.40
N LYS A 36 11.82 3.31 -1.54
CA LYS A 36 11.14 4.60 -1.65
C LYS A 36 12.10 5.75 -1.38
N VAL A 37 12.97 5.58 -0.39
CA VAL A 37 13.98 6.60 -0.10
C VAL A 37 14.92 6.76 -1.29
N ASP A 38 15.35 5.64 -1.89
CA ASP A 38 16.22 5.69 -3.04
C ASP A 38 15.57 6.42 -4.21
N GLU A 39 14.29 6.20 -4.45
CA GLU A 39 13.56 6.88 -5.51
C GLU A 39 13.60 8.39 -5.30
N VAL A 40 13.35 8.82 -4.06
CA VAL A 40 13.36 10.24 -3.73
C VAL A 40 14.75 10.82 -3.94
N GLN A 41 15.77 10.12 -3.49
CA GLN A 41 17.14 10.61 -3.62
C GLN A 41 17.55 10.77 -5.07
N ARG A 42 17.11 9.86 -5.93
CA ARG A 42 17.43 9.96 -7.35
C ARG A 42 16.73 11.14 -8.00
N SER A 43 15.50 11.41 -7.59
CA SER A 43 14.74 12.53 -8.15
C SER A 43 15.19 13.87 -7.58
N TYR A 44 15.68 13.88 -6.36
CA TYR A 44 16.05 15.11 -5.66
C TYR A 44 17.39 14.94 -4.98
N PRO A 45 18.48 14.97 -5.74
CA PRO A 45 19.81 14.63 -5.19
C PRO A 45 20.29 15.59 -4.11
N ASN A 46 19.73 16.79 -4.03
CA ASN A 46 20.18 17.79 -3.07
C ASN A 46 19.43 17.78 -1.75
N LEU A 47 18.45 16.90 -1.61
CA LEU A 47 17.70 16.82 -0.37
C LEU A 47 18.52 16.12 0.71
N SER A 48 18.34 16.59 1.96
CA SER A 48 18.92 15.93 3.10
C SER A 48 18.25 14.56 3.28
N THR A 49 18.93 13.70 4.02
CA THR A 49 18.36 12.40 4.34
C THR A 49 17.03 12.53 5.08
N ALA A 50 16.97 13.49 6.02
CA ALA A 50 15.72 13.70 6.76
C ALA A 50 14.59 14.09 5.83
N ASN A 51 14.84 14.99 4.88
CA ASN A 51 13.80 15.40 3.95
C ASN A 51 13.43 14.27 2.98
N CYS A 52 14.41 13.46 2.60
CA CYS A 52 14.12 12.28 1.78
C CYS A 52 13.19 11.32 2.51
N LEU A 53 13.43 11.13 3.81
CA LEU A 53 12.57 10.25 4.60
C LEU A 53 11.15 10.80 4.71
N ILE A 54 11.02 12.11 4.87
CA ILE A 54 9.71 12.74 4.94
C ILE A 54 8.97 12.53 3.62
N MET A 55 9.65 12.78 2.50
CA MET A 55 9.01 12.60 1.19
C MET A 55 8.67 11.14 0.93
N ALA A 56 9.55 10.23 1.34
CA ALA A 56 9.25 8.80 1.20
C ALA A 56 8.02 8.43 2.02
N ALA A 57 7.90 8.96 3.22
CA ALA A 57 6.74 8.70 4.07
C ALA A 57 5.46 9.24 3.41
N LEU A 58 5.54 10.43 2.82
CA LEU A 58 4.39 11.00 2.12
C LEU A 58 3.99 10.13 0.92
N ASN A 59 4.98 9.66 0.16
CA ASN A 59 4.70 8.79 -0.97
C ASN A 59 4.05 7.49 -0.53
N LEU A 60 4.54 6.91 0.55
CA LEU A 60 3.98 5.67 1.08
C LEU A 60 2.56 5.89 1.57
N SER A 61 2.32 7.01 2.24
CA SER A 61 0.98 7.35 2.71
C SER A 61 0.03 7.54 1.54
N ASP A 62 0.50 8.18 0.48
CA ASP A 62 -0.31 8.37 -0.72
C ASP A 62 -0.69 7.02 -1.33
N GLU A 63 0.28 6.11 -1.44
CA GLU A 63 0.01 4.78 -1.97
C GLU A 63 -1.00 4.05 -1.11
N LEU A 64 -0.85 4.16 0.21
CA LEU A 64 -1.76 3.49 1.13
C LEU A 64 -3.19 4.01 0.97
N HIS A 65 -3.35 5.32 0.88
CA HIS A 65 -4.68 5.91 0.75
C HIS A 65 -5.32 5.52 -0.57
N LYS A 66 -4.57 5.53 -1.65
CA LYS A 66 -5.09 5.12 -2.94
C LYS A 66 -5.49 3.65 -2.94
N LEU A 67 -4.66 2.82 -2.32
CA LEU A 67 -4.98 1.41 -2.22
C LEU A 67 -6.25 1.19 -1.41
N ARG A 68 -6.43 1.93 -0.33
CA ARG A 68 -7.65 1.84 0.47
C ARG A 68 -8.87 2.26 -0.31
N GLU A 69 -8.75 3.33 -1.10
CA GLU A 69 -9.85 3.77 -1.94
C GLU A 69 -10.23 2.69 -2.94
N ASP A 70 -9.22 2.07 -3.55
CA ASP A 70 -9.47 0.98 -4.50
C ASP A 70 -10.14 -0.19 -3.82
N TYR A 71 -9.67 -0.51 -2.62
CA TYR A 71 -10.24 -1.62 -1.86
C TYR A 71 -11.69 -1.34 -1.48
N ASP A 72 -11.97 -0.13 -1.03
CA ASP A 72 -13.32 0.26 -0.65
C ASP A 72 -14.26 0.22 -1.85
N ALA A 73 -13.78 0.70 -2.99
CA ALA A 73 -14.57 0.67 -4.21
C ALA A 73 -14.88 -0.77 -4.62
N LEU A 74 -13.89 -1.63 -4.53
CA LEU A 74 -14.07 -3.04 -4.86
C LEU A 74 -15.04 -3.70 -3.88
N ASP A 75 -14.89 -3.40 -2.60
CA ASP A 75 -15.77 -3.97 -1.58
C ASP A 75 -17.21 -3.53 -1.77
N SER A 76 -17.43 -2.28 -2.13
CA SER A 76 -18.76 -1.77 -2.43
C SER A 76 -19.37 -2.51 -3.61
N ARG A 77 -18.58 -2.76 -4.64
CA ARG A 77 -19.05 -3.47 -5.81
C ARG A 77 -19.43 -4.91 -5.47
N ILE A 78 -18.61 -5.55 -4.66
CA ILE A 78 -18.92 -6.91 -4.23
C ILE A 78 -20.20 -6.93 -3.42
N SER A 79 -20.40 -5.97 -2.53
CA SER A 79 -21.63 -5.87 -1.76
C SER A 79 -22.84 -5.67 -2.64
N GLU A 80 -22.72 -4.79 -3.64
CA GLU A 80 -23.80 -4.56 -4.57
C GLU A 80 -24.16 -5.83 -5.32
N LEU A 81 -23.16 -6.55 -5.78
CA LEU A 81 -23.40 -7.79 -6.51
C LEU A 81 -24.08 -8.83 -5.63
N ARG A 82 -23.70 -8.91 -4.37
CA ARG A 82 -24.32 -9.87 -3.45
C ARG A 82 -25.77 -9.54 -3.18
N GLU A 83 -26.13 -8.26 -3.20
CA GLU A 83 -27.47 -7.84 -2.93
C GLU A 83 -28.37 -7.83 -4.14
N MET A 84 -27.80 -7.97 -5.31
CA MET A 84 -28.59 -7.99 -6.54
C MET A 84 -29.38 -9.28 -6.65
N PRO A 85 -30.60 -9.21 -7.17
CA PRO A 85 -31.33 -10.45 -7.49
C PRO A 85 -30.55 -11.25 -8.51
N ARG A 86 -30.71 -12.56 -8.42
CA ARG A 86 -29.95 -13.45 -9.27
C ARG A 86 -30.17 -13.18 -10.75
N GLN A 87 -31.40 -12.86 -11.12
CA GLN A 87 -31.69 -12.56 -12.53
C GLN A 87 -30.89 -11.37 -13.02
N GLN A 88 -30.78 -10.35 -12.20
CA GLN A 88 -30.04 -9.17 -12.61
C GLN A 88 -28.56 -9.45 -12.77
N SER A 89 -28.01 -10.25 -11.92
CA SER A 89 -26.60 -10.55 -12.03
C SER A 89 -26.31 -11.36 -13.27
N LEU A 90 -27.25 -12.12 -13.77
CA LEU A 90 -27.05 -12.86 -15.00
C LEU A 90 -27.10 -11.97 -16.22
N VAL A 91 -27.91 -10.92 -16.15
CA VAL A 91 -28.08 -10.08 -17.32
C VAL A 91 -26.87 -9.21 -17.58
N LYS A 92 -26.26 -8.78 -16.84
CA LYS A 92 -25.28 -7.78 -17.05
C LYS A 92 -23.96 -7.88 -17.25
N ARG A 93 -24.40 -7.84 -17.72
CA ARG A 93 -23.47 -7.52 -17.79
C ARG A 93 -22.63 -7.03 -17.64
N PRO A 94 -22.86 -6.94 -17.94
CA PRO A 94 -21.99 -6.30 -17.85
C PRO A 94 -21.28 -5.73 -17.68
N PHE A 95 -21.60 -5.61 -17.70
CA PHE A 95 -20.88 -5.01 -17.43
C PHE A 95 -20.56 -4.09 -17.65
N GLU A 96 -21.00 -3.69 -17.62
CA GLU A 96 -20.76 -2.87 -17.64
C GLU A 96 -20.53 -1.98 -17.57
N SER A 97 -21.05 -1.71 -17.76
CA SER A 97 -20.74 -0.90 -17.62
C SER A 97 -20.63 0.03 -17.26
N LYS A 98 -21.10 0.33 -16.88
CA LYS A 98 -20.95 1.24 -16.45
C LYS A 98 -20.11 1.59 -15.82
N ALA A 99 -19.91 1.18 -15.79
CA ALA A 99 -19.17 1.24 -15.13
C ALA A 99 -18.35 1.45 -14.90
N THR A 100 -18.24 1.46 -14.84
CA THR A 100 -17.43 1.50 -14.43
C THR A 100 -16.64 1.63 -14.11
N VAL A 101 -16.76 1.61 -13.95
CA VAL A 101 -16.04 1.67 -13.45
C VAL A 101 -15.37 1.93 -13.12
N GLY A 102 -15.35 2.12 -12.85
CA GLY A 102 -14.83 2.38 -12.43
C GLY A 102 -14.39 2.90 -12.13
N VAL A 103 -14.76 2.88 -12.11
CA VAL A 103 -14.50 3.34 -11.76
C VAL A 103 -14.30 4.09 -11.64
N LYS A 104 -14.72 4.48 -11.54
CA LYS A 104 -14.74 5.00 -11.35
C LYS A 104 -14.51 5.42 -11.31
N GLN A 105 -14.73 5.45 -11.02
CA GLN A 105 -14.67 5.64 -10.91
C GLN A 105 -14.46 5.71 -11.00
#